data_8206919c295e90b3793c616f67bdb457
#
_entry.id   8206919c295e90b3793c616f67bdb457
#
_cell.length_a   1.000
_cell.length_b   1.000
_cell.length_c   1.000
_cell.angle_alpha   90.00
_cell.angle_beta   90.00
_cell.angle_gamma   90.00
#
_symmetry.space_group_name_H-M   'P 1'
#
loop_
_entity.id
_entity.type
_entity.pdbx_description
1 polymer ?
#
loop_
_entity_poly.entity_id
_entity_poly.type
_entity_poly.pdbx_seq_one_letter_code
_entity_poly.pdbx_strand_id
1 'polypeptide(L)'
;MFKKVSKALLATAVTMALMAGIATAGPIVIKFSHVVAENTPKGLAANKFRDLVKERMGDKVVVEVYPSSQLFDDDKVLEAMMLGDVQMAAPALSKFDRYTKKLQIFDLPFLFKDMQAVDRFQQSEEGQKLLNSMTKKGFVGLGYIHNGLKQLSSSKPMRVPADASGLKFRIMA
;
A
#
# COMPACT_ATOMS: atom_id res chain seq x y z
N MET A 1 -10.33 20.88 -64.42
CA MET A 1 -9.59 19.80 -63.81
C MET A 1 -9.32 20.08 -62.30
N PHE A 2 -9.01 21.29 -61.89
CA PHE A 2 -8.70 21.69 -60.48
C PHE A 2 -9.85 21.55 -59.48
N LYS A 3 -11.14 21.73 -59.85
CA LYS A 3 -12.28 21.61 -58.92
C LYS A 3 -12.59 20.16 -58.45
N LYS A 4 -12.18 19.13 -59.21
CA LYS A 4 -12.36 17.73 -58.79
C LYS A 4 -11.29 17.25 -57.80
N VAL A 5 -10.06 17.78 -57.91
CA VAL A 5 -8.94 17.46 -57.02
C VAL A 5 -9.18 18.05 -55.62
N SER A 6 -9.75 19.26 -55.53
CA SER A 6 -10.02 19.89 -54.22
C SER A 6 -11.11 19.17 -53.42
N LYS A 7 -12.13 18.61 -54.08
CA LYS A 7 -13.17 17.82 -53.38
C LYS A 7 -12.67 16.46 -52.89
N ALA A 8 -11.76 15.81 -53.61
CA ALA A 8 -11.13 14.56 -53.19
C ALA A 8 -10.21 14.77 -52.00
N LEU A 9 -9.40 15.84 -51.97
CA LEU A 9 -8.55 16.21 -50.83
C LEU A 9 -9.37 16.55 -49.58
N LEU A 10 -10.50 17.23 -49.72
CA LEU A 10 -11.39 17.54 -48.59
C LEU A 10 -12.04 16.28 -48.02
N ALA A 11 -12.47 15.34 -48.85
CA ALA A 11 -13.06 14.07 -48.44
C ALA A 11 -12.05 13.20 -47.68
N THR A 12 -10.79 13.16 -48.12
CA THR A 12 -9.73 12.38 -47.46
C THR A 12 -9.37 12.99 -46.11
N ALA A 13 -9.34 14.32 -45.97
CA ALA A 13 -9.08 15.00 -44.69
C ALA A 13 -10.19 14.77 -43.66
N VAL A 14 -11.45 14.75 -44.07
CA VAL A 14 -12.60 14.47 -43.20
C VAL A 14 -12.60 13.00 -42.76
N THR A 15 -12.23 12.06 -43.62
CA THR A 15 -12.15 10.64 -43.28
C THR A 15 -10.99 10.37 -42.30
N MET A 16 -9.87 11.05 -42.44
CA MET A 16 -8.74 10.98 -41.44
C MET A 16 -9.10 11.58 -40.09
N ALA A 17 -9.88 12.66 -40.04
CA ALA A 17 -10.34 13.27 -38.80
C ALA A 17 -11.36 12.41 -38.04
N LEU A 18 -12.16 11.61 -38.73
CA LEU A 18 -13.12 10.67 -38.13
C LEU A 18 -12.45 9.37 -37.62
N MET A 19 -11.23 9.08 -38.04
CA MET A 19 -10.41 7.98 -37.53
C MET A 19 -9.50 8.39 -36.37
N ALA A 20 -9.57 9.63 -35.85
CA ALA A 20 -9.04 10.00 -34.57
C ALA A 20 -9.81 9.22 -33.50
N GLY A 21 -9.44 7.94 -33.36
CA GLY A 21 -10.07 6.99 -32.47
C GLY A 21 -10.17 7.59 -31.07
N ILE A 22 -11.32 7.42 -30.45
CA ILE A 22 -11.52 7.64 -29.04
C ILE A 22 -10.43 6.80 -28.36
N ALA A 23 -9.34 7.45 -27.96
CA ALA A 23 -8.34 6.84 -27.12
C ALA A 23 -9.02 6.56 -25.78
N THR A 24 -9.66 5.40 -25.64
CA THR A 24 -10.12 4.93 -24.35
C THR A 24 -8.88 4.69 -23.53
N ALA A 25 -8.65 5.55 -22.54
CA ALA A 25 -7.63 5.32 -21.56
C ALA A 25 -7.84 3.90 -21.01
N GLY A 26 -6.81 3.07 -21.06
CA GLY A 26 -6.85 1.73 -20.45
C GLY A 26 -7.20 1.80 -18.96
N PRO A 27 -7.50 0.69 -18.33
CA PRO A 27 -7.82 0.66 -16.91
C PRO A 27 -6.67 1.23 -16.07
N ILE A 28 -7.02 1.89 -14.98
CA ILE A 28 -6.03 2.25 -13.96
C ILE A 28 -5.62 0.97 -13.25
N VAL A 29 -4.34 0.62 -13.29
CA VAL A 29 -3.81 -0.55 -12.60
C VAL A 29 -3.19 -0.13 -11.27
N ILE A 30 -3.64 -0.75 -10.18
CA ILE A 30 -3.10 -0.57 -8.82
C ILE A 30 -2.38 -1.87 -8.43
N LYS A 31 -1.06 -1.85 -8.42
CA LYS A 31 -0.26 -2.94 -7.86
C LYS A 31 -0.18 -2.78 -6.36
N PHE A 32 -0.74 -3.74 -5.62
CA PHE A 32 -0.76 -3.75 -4.16
C PHE A 32 0.20 -4.82 -3.64
N SER A 33 1.36 -4.40 -3.11
CA SER A 33 2.40 -5.29 -2.58
C SER A 33 2.31 -5.43 -1.06
N HIS A 34 2.47 -6.66 -0.56
CA HIS A 34 2.63 -6.94 0.87
C HIS A 34 3.46 -8.19 1.13
N VAL A 35 4.05 -8.29 2.34
CA VAL A 35 5.03 -9.34 2.67
C VAL A 35 4.43 -10.60 3.29
N VAL A 36 3.14 -10.57 3.64
CA VAL A 36 2.50 -11.70 4.33
C VAL A 36 1.84 -12.67 3.34
N ALA A 37 1.57 -13.90 3.79
CA ALA A 37 0.85 -14.87 3.00
C ALA A 37 -0.62 -14.46 2.78
N GLU A 38 -1.23 -14.92 1.71
CA GLU A 38 -2.60 -14.56 1.30
C GLU A 38 -3.66 -14.89 2.36
N ASN A 39 -3.49 -16.03 3.05
CA ASN A 39 -4.44 -16.53 4.06
C ASN A 39 -4.32 -15.85 5.43
N THR A 40 -3.48 -14.83 5.56
CA THR A 40 -3.38 -14.03 6.78
C THR A 40 -4.42 -12.90 6.81
N PRO A 41 -4.75 -12.31 7.97
CA PRO A 41 -5.69 -11.20 8.04
C PRO A 41 -5.38 -10.05 7.08
N LYS A 42 -4.11 -9.66 6.95
CA LYS A 42 -3.67 -8.62 6.00
C LYS A 42 -3.84 -9.08 4.54
N GLY A 43 -3.47 -10.33 4.22
CA GLY A 43 -3.65 -10.87 2.86
C GLY A 43 -5.12 -10.94 2.46
N LEU A 44 -5.98 -11.41 3.37
CA LEU A 44 -7.44 -11.44 3.16
C LEU A 44 -8.02 -10.04 3.00
N ALA A 45 -7.53 -9.04 3.77
CA ALA A 45 -7.95 -7.65 3.62
C ALA A 45 -7.54 -7.08 2.25
N ALA A 46 -6.33 -7.38 1.76
CA ALA A 46 -5.87 -6.95 0.44
C ALA A 46 -6.73 -7.57 -0.68
N ASN A 47 -7.05 -8.86 -0.60
CA ASN A 47 -7.93 -9.52 -1.55
C ASN A 47 -9.36 -8.95 -1.50
N LYS A 48 -9.89 -8.70 -0.29
CA LYS A 48 -11.21 -8.07 -0.14
C LYS A 48 -11.25 -6.67 -0.73
N PHE A 49 -10.17 -5.89 -0.57
CA PHE A 49 -10.04 -4.58 -1.22
C PHE A 49 -10.11 -4.70 -2.75
N ARG A 50 -9.33 -5.62 -3.36
CA ARG A 50 -9.38 -5.91 -4.79
C ARG A 50 -10.81 -6.21 -5.24
N ASP A 51 -11.49 -7.11 -4.54
CA ASP A 51 -12.82 -7.57 -4.91
C ASP A 51 -13.86 -6.44 -4.82
N LEU A 52 -13.78 -5.60 -3.78
CA LEU A 52 -14.64 -4.43 -3.64
C LEU A 52 -14.38 -3.35 -4.70
N VAL A 53 -13.13 -3.14 -5.10
CA VAL A 53 -12.81 -2.23 -6.21
C VAL A 53 -13.38 -2.76 -7.50
N LYS A 54 -13.23 -4.05 -7.79
CA LYS A 54 -13.83 -4.69 -8.98
C LYS A 54 -15.36 -4.55 -8.98
N GLU A 55 -16.00 -4.81 -7.85
CA GLU A 55 -17.46 -4.67 -7.70
C GLU A 55 -17.95 -3.24 -7.95
N ARG A 56 -17.24 -2.23 -7.40
CA ARG A 56 -17.69 -0.84 -7.41
C ARG A 56 -17.26 -0.06 -8.65
N MET A 57 -16.13 -0.40 -9.23
CA MET A 57 -15.51 0.37 -10.33
C MET A 57 -15.46 -0.39 -11.66
N GLY A 58 -15.82 -1.69 -11.66
CA GLY A 58 -15.79 -2.53 -12.85
C GLY A 58 -14.38 -2.62 -13.43
N ASP A 59 -14.28 -2.48 -14.74
CA ASP A 59 -13.01 -2.56 -15.47
C ASP A 59 -12.26 -1.21 -15.56
N LYS A 60 -12.78 -0.16 -14.91
CA LYS A 60 -12.09 1.14 -14.87
C LYS A 60 -10.83 1.12 -14.02
N VAL A 61 -10.83 0.30 -12.96
CA VAL A 61 -9.71 0.13 -12.04
C VAL A 61 -9.47 -1.35 -11.80
N VAL A 62 -8.24 -1.78 -11.97
CA VAL A 62 -7.78 -3.15 -11.72
C VAL A 62 -6.81 -3.14 -10.54
N VAL A 63 -7.09 -3.92 -9.50
CA VAL A 63 -6.17 -4.11 -8.38
C VAL A 63 -5.47 -5.46 -8.54
N GLU A 64 -4.16 -5.44 -8.62
CA GLU A 64 -3.30 -6.62 -8.65
C GLU A 64 -2.64 -6.78 -7.29
N VAL A 65 -2.99 -7.84 -6.54
CA VAL A 65 -2.42 -8.11 -5.20
C VAL A 65 -1.21 -9.02 -5.34
N TYR A 66 -0.10 -8.62 -4.75
CA TYR A 66 1.17 -9.33 -4.75
C TYR A 66 1.58 -9.66 -3.31
N PRO A 67 1.20 -10.85 -2.81
CA PRO A 67 1.51 -11.31 -1.46
C PRO A 67 2.95 -11.82 -1.34
N SER A 68 3.37 -12.15 -0.11
CA SER A 68 4.61 -12.88 0.19
C SER A 68 5.87 -12.26 -0.43
N SER A 69 5.94 -10.93 -0.52
CA SER A 69 7.06 -10.18 -1.13
C SER A 69 7.30 -10.51 -2.61
N GLN A 70 6.28 -10.91 -3.37
CA GLN A 70 6.43 -11.29 -4.78
C GLN A 70 6.98 -10.15 -5.66
N LEU A 71 6.65 -8.88 -5.35
CA LEU A 71 7.24 -7.73 -6.03
C LEU A 71 8.39 -7.14 -5.21
N PHE A 72 8.07 -6.70 -3.98
CA PHE A 72 9.03 -6.04 -3.10
C PHE A 72 8.79 -6.47 -1.65
N ASP A 73 9.89 -6.55 -0.88
CA ASP A 73 9.84 -6.63 0.57
C ASP A 73 9.56 -5.25 1.21
N ASP A 74 9.37 -5.23 2.54
CA ASP A 74 9.09 -4.00 3.28
C ASP A 74 10.25 -2.99 3.26
N ASP A 75 11.49 -3.41 2.97
CA ASP A 75 12.66 -2.52 2.89
C ASP A 75 12.74 -1.78 1.56
N LYS A 76 12.21 -2.37 0.49
CA LYS A 76 12.28 -1.85 -0.89
C LYS A 76 10.98 -1.21 -1.38
N VAL A 77 9.84 -1.61 -0.82
CA VAL A 77 8.53 -1.23 -1.36
C VAL A 77 8.30 0.28 -1.33
N LEU A 78 8.81 0.99 -0.32
CA LEU A 78 8.62 2.45 -0.24
C LEU A 78 9.39 3.19 -1.34
N GLU A 79 10.60 2.72 -1.67
CA GLU A 79 11.36 3.25 -2.80
C GLU A 79 10.65 2.96 -4.14
N ALA A 80 10.17 1.74 -4.33
CA ALA A 80 9.40 1.34 -5.50
C ALA A 80 8.10 2.17 -5.68
N MET A 81 7.43 2.53 -4.56
CA MET A 81 6.28 3.43 -4.60
C MET A 81 6.68 4.84 -5.06
N MET A 82 7.81 5.37 -4.60
CA MET A 82 8.31 6.69 -5.02
C MET A 82 8.68 6.72 -6.51
N LEU A 83 9.14 5.59 -7.06
CA LEU A 83 9.45 5.44 -8.48
C LEU A 83 8.21 5.15 -9.34
N GLY A 84 7.07 4.82 -8.72
CA GLY A 84 5.83 4.51 -9.43
C GLY A 84 5.68 3.04 -9.85
N ASP A 85 6.60 2.16 -9.46
CA ASP A 85 6.54 0.73 -9.78
C ASP A 85 5.41 0.00 -9.05
N VAL A 86 5.04 0.51 -7.87
CA VAL A 86 3.95 0.03 -7.01
C VAL A 86 3.10 1.22 -6.57
N GLN A 87 1.77 1.09 -6.64
CA GLN A 87 0.84 2.17 -6.29
C GLN A 87 0.33 2.04 -4.85
N MET A 88 0.33 0.83 -4.28
CA MET A 88 -0.19 0.57 -2.94
C MET A 88 0.67 -0.47 -2.22
N ALA A 89 0.92 -0.23 -0.92
CA ALA A 89 1.63 -1.18 -0.07
C ALA A 89 1.12 -1.14 1.37
N ALA A 90 1.36 -2.23 2.12
CA ALA A 90 1.05 -2.32 3.55
C ALA A 90 2.29 -2.76 4.35
N PRO A 91 3.37 -1.96 4.36
CA PRO A 91 4.60 -2.30 5.08
C PRO A 91 4.43 -2.11 6.59
N ALA A 92 5.35 -2.66 7.37
CA ALA A 92 5.47 -2.34 8.78
C ALA A 92 5.77 -0.85 8.97
N LEU A 93 5.15 -0.23 9.98
CA LEU A 93 5.28 1.22 10.20
C LEU A 93 6.71 1.65 10.54
N SER A 94 7.51 0.75 11.14
CA SER A 94 8.95 0.96 11.40
C SER A 94 9.77 1.20 10.13
N LYS A 95 9.32 0.69 8.97
CA LYS A 95 10.03 0.85 7.68
C LYS A 95 10.00 2.27 7.12
N PHE A 96 9.17 3.12 7.70
CA PHE A 96 9.15 4.55 7.36
C PHE A 96 10.23 5.37 8.08
N ASP A 97 11.15 4.77 8.81
CA ASP A 97 12.16 5.43 9.65
C ASP A 97 13.02 6.45 8.87
N ARG A 98 13.35 6.16 7.61
CA ARG A 98 14.08 7.08 6.70
C ARG A 98 13.30 8.35 6.39
N TYR A 99 11.97 8.30 6.48
CA TYR A 99 11.07 9.41 6.16
C TYR A 99 10.54 10.10 7.42
N THR A 100 10.17 9.32 8.44
CA THR A 100 9.70 9.81 9.73
C THR A 100 9.88 8.77 10.82
N LYS A 101 10.32 9.23 12.00
CA LYS A 101 10.34 8.39 13.21
C LYS A 101 9.01 8.37 13.95
N LYS A 102 8.06 9.24 13.56
CA LYS A 102 6.77 9.37 14.28
C LYS A 102 5.95 8.09 14.26
N LEU A 103 6.01 7.33 13.15
CA LEU A 103 5.28 6.07 13.00
C LEU A 103 5.82 4.94 13.90
N GLN A 104 7.03 5.09 14.46
CA GLN A 104 7.61 4.14 15.41
C GLN A 104 6.93 4.17 16.78
N ILE A 105 6.00 5.09 17.04
CA ILE A 105 5.20 5.12 18.26
C ILE A 105 4.52 3.76 18.55
N PHE A 106 4.11 3.04 17.51
CA PHE A 106 3.50 1.72 17.63
C PHE A 106 4.50 0.61 17.99
N ASP A 107 5.79 0.90 17.97
CA ASP A 107 6.86 -0.04 18.35
C ASP A 107 7.33 0.17 19.80
N LEU A 108 6.87 1.23 20.47
CA LEU A 108 7.25 1.52 21.85
C LEU A 108 6.65 0.47 22.79
N PRO A 109 7.49 -0.19 23.62
CA PRO A 109 7.01 -1.17 24.55
C PRO A 109 6.02 -0.56 25.56
N PHE A 110 4.93 -1.28 25.86
CA PHE A 110 3.95 -0.94 26.90
C PHE A 110 3.22 0.40 26.72
N LEU A 111 3.36 1.10 25.57
CA LEU A 111 2.67 2.35 25.33
C LEU A 111 1.15 2.15 25.26
N PHE A 112 0.72 1.08 24.61
CA PHE A 112 -0.69 0.72 24.49
C PHE A 112 -0.99 -0.48 25.39
N LYS A 113 -2.00 -0.35 26.25
CA LYS A 113 -2.40 -1.40 27.18
C LYS A 113 -2.93 -2.65 26.47
N ASP A 114 -3.70 -2.45 25.42
CA ASP A 114 -4.40 -3.49 24.67
C ASP A 114 -4.71 -3.00 23.23
N MET A 115 -5.25 -3.87 22.40
CA MET A 115 -5.63 -3.54 21.02
C MET A 115 -6.72 -2.47 20.94
N GLN A 116 -7.63 -2.40 21.91
CA GLN A 116 -8.66 -1.35 21.92
C GLN A 116 -8.05 0.04 22.17
N ALA A 117 -6.98 0.12 22.93
CA ALA A 117 -6.24 1.38 23.12
C ALA A 117 -5.56 1.82 21.82
N VAL A 118 -5.01 0.87 21.03
CA VAL A 118 -4.47 1.13 19.69
C VAL A 118 -5.58 1.63 18.77
N ASP A 119 -6.74 0.97 18.73
CA ASP A 119 -7.88 1.36 17.89
C ASP A 119 -8.35 2.78 18.22
N ARG A 120 -8.54 3.09 19.51
CA ARG A 120 -8.94 4.44 19.94
C ARG A 120 -7.93 5.49 19.52
N PHE A 121 -6.63 5.20 19.66
CA PHE A 121 -5.58 6.13 19.23
C PHE A 121 -5.62 6.34 17.71
N GLN A 122 -5.70 5.27 16.93
CA GLN A 122 -5.73 5.36 15.47
C GLN A 122 -6.95 6.12 14.94
N GLN A 123 -8.09 6.04 15.64
CA GLN A 123 -9.32 6.77 15.32
C GLN A 123 -9.31 8.22 15.83
N SER A 124 -8.41 8.56 16.74
CA SER A 124 -8.28 9.92 17.27
C SER A 124 -7.74 10.91 16.22
N GLU A 125 -7.88 12.19 16.49
CA GLU A 125 -7.33 13.26 15.65
C GLU A 125 -5.81 13.13 15.50
N GLU A 126 -5.11 12.80 16.59
CA GLU A 126 -3.66 12.58 16.60
C GLU A 126 -3.26 11.36 15.76
N GLY A 127 -4.02 10.26 15.86
CA GLY A 127 -3.82 9.07 15.05
C GLY A 127 -4.01 9.35 13.56
N GLN A 128 -5.02 10.14 13.21
CA GLN A 128 -5.27 10.55 11.82
C GLN A 128 -4.21 11.56 11.32
N LYS A 129 -3.76 12.48 12.14
CA LYS A 129 -2.62 13.37 11.82
C LYS A 129 -1.35 12.53 11.58
N LEU A 130 -1.14 11.50 12.40
CA LEU A 130 -0.01 10.60 12.25
C LEU A 130 -0.10 9.78 10.96
N LEU A 131 -1.26 9.21 10.63
CA LEU A 131 -1.50 8.50 9.37
C LEU A 131 -1.15 9.36 8.16
N ASN A 132 -1.51 10.64 8.20
CA ASN A 132 -1.28 11.60 7.12
C ASN A 132 0.10 12.31 7.19
N SER A 133 0.94 11.97 8.18
CA SER A 133 2.23 12.66 8.40
C SER A 133 3.21 12.54 7.23
N MET A 134 3.00 11.55 6.35
CA MET A 134 3.86 11.26 5.20
C MET A 134 3.39 11.90 3.88
N THR A 135 2.25 12.59 3.86
CA THR A 135 1.68 13.17 2.63
C THR A 135 2.65 14.12 1.93
N LYS A 136 3.37 14.97 2.69
CA LYS A 136 4.40 15.88 2.14
C LYS A 136 5.63 15.15 1.59
N LYS A 137 5.76 13.85 1.86
CA LYS A 137 6.84 12.97 1.36
C LYS A 137 6.38 12.09 0.19
N GLY A 138 5.17 12.31 -0.32
CA GLY A 138 4.62 11.58 -1.45
C GLY A 138 3.81 10.33 -1.09
N PHE A 139 3.60 10.04 0.19
CA PHE A 139 2.80 8.89 0.63
C PHE A 139 1.48 9.34 1.24
N VAL A 140 0.38 8.77 0.79
CA VAL A 140 -0.95 9.00 1.35
C VAL A 140 -1.33 7.82 2.22
N GLY A 141 -1.56 8.07 3.52
CA GLY A 141 -2.05 7.05 4.45
C GLY A 141 -3.54 6.83 4.23
N LEU A 142 -3.91 5.60 3.87
CA LEU A 142 -5.31 5.22 3.62
C LEU A 142 -5.98 4.63 4.87
N GLY A 143 -5.20 4.00 5.73
CA GLY A 143 -5.68 3.37 6.96
C GLY A 143 -4.59 2.56 7.64
N TYR A 144 -4.92 2.06 8.82
CA TYR A 144 -4.06 1.15 9.58
C TYR A 144 -4.56 -0.29 9.42
N ILE A 145 -3.63 -1.23 9.33
CA ILE A 145 -3.92 -2.67 9.34
C ILE A 145 -3.20 -3.28 10.53
N HIS A 146 -3.94 -3.97 11.40
CA HIS A 146 -3.37 -4.58 12.60
C HIS A 146 -2.77 -5.96 12.27
N ASN A 147 -1.59 -6.22 12.83
CA ASN A 147 -0.98 -7.55 12.88
C ASN A 147 -1.07 -8.19 14.28
N GLY A 148 -1.80 -7.57 15.20
CA GLY A 148 -1.84 -7.94 16.62
C GLY A 148 -0.72 -7.32 17.45
N LEU A 149 -0.66 -7.67 18.73
CA LEU A 149 0.41 -7.26 19.63
C LEU A 149 1.68 -8.07 19.35
N LYS A 150 2.85 -7.44 19.51
CA LYS A 150 4.13 -8.11 19.40
C LYS A 150 4.27 -9.17 20.48
N GLN A 151 4.65 -10.37 20.08
CA GLN A 151 4.89 -11.49 20.98
C GLN A 151 6.39 -11.79 21.01
N LEU A 152 6.90 -12.10 22.21
CA LEU A 152 8.24 -12.60 22.40
C LEU A 152 8.19 -14.12 22.50
N SER A 153 8.92 -14.82 21.66
CA SER A 153 9.04 -16.27 21.69
C SER A 153 10.44 -16.68 22.11
N SER A 154 10.55 -17.75 22.89
CA SER A 154 11.81 -18.30 23.38
C SER A 154 11.71 -19.81 23.48
N SER A 155 12.86 -20.49 23.35
CA SER A 155 13.00 -21.93 23.62
C SER A 155 12.97 -22.27 25.12
N LYS A 156 13.06 -21.27 25.99
CA LYS A 156 13.02 -21.42 27.47
C LYS A 156 11.89 -20.55 28.01
N PRO A 157 11.21 -20.96 29.07
CA PRO A 157 10.26 -20.11 29.78
C PRO A 157 10.93 -18.80 30.23
N MET A 158 10.32 -17.66 29.92
CA MET A 158 10.72 -16.33 30.39
C MET A 158 9.56 -15.75 31.20
N ARG A 159 9.76 -15.62 32.51
CA ARG A 159 8.73 -15.12 33.43
C ARG A 159 9.07 -13.74 33.99
N VAL A 160 10.36 -13.45 34.09
CA VAL A 160 10.88 -12.17 34.57
C VAL A 160 11.96 -11.65 33.64
N PRO A 161 12.24 -10.35 33.60
CA PRO A 161 13.26 -9.77 32.70
C PRO A 161 14.65 -10.41 32.81
N ALA A 162 15.03 -10.88 34.01
CA ALA A 162 16.30 -11.57 34.24
C ALA A 162 16.45 -12.85 33.41
N ASP A 163 15.35 -13.53 33.06
CA ASP A 163 15.37 -14.76 32.27
C ASP A 163 15.84 -14.50 30.82
N ALA A 164 15.78 -13.26 30.37
CA ALA A 164 16.24 -12.82 29.05
C ALA A 164 17.75 -12.54 28.99
N SER A 165 18.43 -12.54 30.15
CA SER A 165 19.88 -12.25 30.23
C SER A 165 20.68 -13.26 29.42
N GLY A 166 21.59 -12.76 28.55
CA GLY A 166 22.45 -13.59 27.68
C GLY A 166 21.74 -14.22 26.46
N LEU A 167 20.43 -14.04 26.28
CA LEU A 167 19.71 -14.52 25.12
C LEU A 167 19.84 -13.55 23.95
N LYS A 168 19.89 -14.11 22.72
CA LYS A 168 19.85 -13.34 21.49
C LYS A 168 18.43 -13.34 20.95
N PHE A 169 17.87 -12.16 20.72
CA PHE A 169 16.55 -11.98 20.15
C PHE A 169 16.64 -11.42 18.73
N ARG A 170 15.79 -11.93 17.84
CA ARG A 170 15.54 -11.26 16.57
C ARG A 170 14.58 -10.09 16.81
N ILE A 171 14.98 -8.92 16.39
CA ILE A 171 14.11 -7.73 16.37
C ILE A 171 13.75 -7.38 14.94
N MET A 172 12.66 -6.62 14.76
CA MET A 172 12.39 -5.94 13.50
C MET A 172 13.29 -4.71 13.41
N ALA A 173 14.02 -4.63 12.31
CA ALA A 173 14.84 -3.45 12.01
C ALA A 173 13.95 -2.27 11.63
#